data_8526e9e0d318ccf9e9abe00b021c4c87
#
_entry.id   8526e9e0d318ccf9e9abe00b021c4c87
#
_cell.length_a   1.000
_cell.length_b   1.000
_cell.length_c   1.000
_cell.angle_alpha   90.00
_cell.angle_beta   90.00
_cell.angle_gamma   90.00
#
_symmetry.space_group_name_H-M   'P 1'
#
loop_
_entity.id
_entity.type
_entity.pdbx_description
1 polymer ?
#
loop_
_entity_poly.entity_id
_entity_poly.type
_entity_poly.pdbx_seq_one_letter_code
_entity_poly.pdbx_strand_id
1 'polypeptide(L)'
;MMLNKAKQILQKFYGYEDFRPGQKKVVESLLNRNDTVAIMPTGAGKSICFQIPALLFEGVTLVISPLISLMKDQVDSLRQLGIAAVYINSSISKAQLYKDLQDISAGFYKIIYIAPERLTPEYLPNSFENLNISMIAIDEAHCLSQWGHDFRPSYRNILNFTNSLRIKPIISAFTATATPEVKTDIINLLGLKNPNVFVTGFDRPNLYFSVLRGEVKDKFVIDYVKKHQDEAGIIYVGTRKDVDALQVLLEIKGIKAGRYHAGMTDEERNQMQEDFLYDNLSVMVATNAFGMGIDKPNVRYVIHYNMPKNMEAYYQEAGRAGRDGLSGNCILLYSPQDTQLQKFLISKSTESEIRQQLEYKRLQSMVDYCHTPQCLRAFILHYFGEFDVAEHCDNCSNCKLEGELIDITIDAQKVLSCVYRMHERFGVKMIAEVLKGSKSAKVKQFNFERLSTYGLMKERKLKDISDLILRLSAMQYLDITESQYPVVTLNELSWQVLRGQKKVWQKMVIVKKAKAKGELFEALRSLRKELAIKEKLPPYMIFSDATLTQMAKDKPTDLELMKDIRGVGEFKLQKYGEEFLSVIKSYIS
;
A
#
# COMPACT_ATOMS: atom_id res chain seq x y z
N MET A 1 -25.96 20.98 -11.82
CA MET A 1 -27.11 20.04 -11.69
C MET A 1 -26.62 18.59 -11.47
N MET A 2 -25.77 18.04 -12.32
CA MET A 2 -25.28 16.64 -12.20
C MET A 2 -24.51 16.37 -10.90
N LEU A 3 -23.63 17.28 -10.46
CA LEU A 3 -22.89 17.11 -9.20
C LEU A 3 -23.79 17.03 -7.96
N ASN A 4 -24.88 17.79 -7.92
CA ASN A 4 -25.84 17.71 -6.81
C ASN A 4 -26.55 16.35 -6.77
N LYS A 5 -26.89 15.79 -7.94
CA LYS A 5 -27.41 14.42 -8.03
C LYS A 5 -26.37 13.39 -7.56
N ALA A 6 -25.08 13.59 -7.90
CA ALA A 6 -23.99 12.74 -7.42
C ALA A 6 -23.84 12.77 -5.90
N LYS A 7 -23.97 13.95 -5.26
CA LYS A 7 -23.99 14.07 -3.78
C LYS A 7 -25.20 13.37 -3.16
N GLN A 8 -26.37 13.48 -3.76
CA GLN A 8 -27.57 12.75 -3.28
C GLN A 8 -27.37 11.23 -3.34
N ILE A 9 -26.76 10.71 -4.41
CA ILE A 9 -26.40 9.29 -4.53
C ILE A 9 -25.37 8.90 -3.49
N LEU A 10 -24.34 9.73 -3.28
CA LEU A 10 -23.30 9.51 -2.27
C LEU A 10 -23.92 9.41 -0.88
N GLN A 11 -24.81 10.32 -0.52
CA GLN A 11 -25.51 10.30 0.76
C GLN A 11 -26.44 9.09 0.90
N LYS A 12 -27.25 8.84 -0.13
CA LYS A 12 -28.24 7.74 -0.12
C LYS A 12 -27.60 6.36 0.06
N PHE A 13 -26.56 6.04 -0.72
CA PHE A 13 -25.97 4.70 -0.73
C PHE A 13 -24.80 4.55 0.24
N TYR A 14 -23.98 5.58 0.43
CA TYR A 14 -22.73 5.48 1.19
C TYR A 14 -22.78 6.23 2.54
N GLY A 15 -23.81 7.05 2.80
CA GLY A 15 -23.96 7.79 4.05
C GLY A 15 -22.94 8.94 4.22
N TYR A 16 -22.43 9.51 3.13
CA TYR A 16 -21.52 10.65 3.17
C TYR A 16 -22.21 11.88 2.57
N GLU A 17 -22.16 13.01 3.27
CA GLU A 17 -22.75 14.27 2.81
C GLU A 17 -21.98 14.92 1.67
N ASP A 18 -20.65 14.79 1.68
CA ASP A 18 -19.79 15.36 0.63
C ASP A 18 -18.63 14.42 0.25
N PHE A 19 -18.08 14.67 -0.91
CA PHE A 19 -16.89 13.98 -1.42
C PHE A 19 -15.65 14.34 -0.59
N ARG A 20 -14.74 13.38 -0.42
CA ARG A 20 -13.42 13.64 0.15
C ARG A 20 -12.62 14.59 -0.77
N PRO A 21 -11.60 15.30 -0.23
CA PRO A 21 -10.70 16.09 -1.07
C PRO A 21 -10.17 15.27 -2.26
N GLY A 22 -10.22 15.84 -3.45
CA GLY A 22 -9.82 15.19 -4.71
C GLY A 22 -10.91 14.37 -5.40
N GLN A 23 -11.78 13.66 -4.67
CA GLN A 23 -12.87 12.87 -5.28
C GLN A 23 -13.82 13.74 -6.09
N LYS A 24 -14.21 14.91 -5.58
CA LYS A 24 -15.13 15.84 -6.24
C LYS A 24 -14.68 16.18 -7.64
N LYS A 25 -13.41 16.57 -7.81
CA LYS A 25 -12.86 16.96 -9.14
C LYS A 25 -12.87 15.79 -10.12
N VAL A 26 -12.55 14.57 -9.65
CA VAL A 26 -12.58 13.36 -10.47
C VAL A 26 -14.01 13.05 -10.92
N VAL A 27 -14.98 13.07 -9.98
CA VAL A 27 -16.39 12.84 -10.28
C VAL A 27 -16.93 13.90 -11.25
N GLU A 28 -16.63 15.19 -11.04
CA GLU A 28 -17.02 16.27 -11.95
C GLU A 28 -16.46 16.06 -13.36
N SER A 29 -15.19 15.65 -13.49
CA SER A 29 -14.58 15.36 -14.78
C SER A 29 -15.32 14.26 -15.53
N LEU A 30 -15.62 13.15 -14.86
CA LEU A 30 -16.35 12.03 -15.44
C LEU A 30 -17.79 12.40 -15.80
N LEU A 31 -18.49 13.15 -14.95
CA LEU A 31 -19.85 13.63 -15.22
C LEU A 31 -19.90 14.57 -16.43
N ASN A 32 -18.82 15.30 -16.70
CA ASN A 32 -18.64 16.11 -17.91
C ASN A 32 -18.14 15.29 -19.12
N ARG A 33 -18.12 13.97 -19.02
CA ARG A 33 -17.72 13.03 -20.06
C ARG A 33 -16.29 13.18 -20.55
N ASN A 34 -15.36 13.59 -19.68
CA ASN A 34 -13.94 13.65 -20.00
C ASN A 34 -13.22 12.36 -19.61
N ASP A 35 -12.32 11.90 -20.46
CA ASP A 35 -11.36 10.87 -20.10
C ASP A 35 -10.54 11.34 -18.89
N THR A 36 -10.33 10.45 -17.92
CA THR A 36 -9.80 10.85 -16.62
C THR A 36 -8.76 9.87 -16.10
N VAL A 37 -7.62 10.37 -15.67
CA VAL A 37 -6.61 9.60 -14.93
C VAL A 37 -6.54 10.12 -13.52
N ALA A 38 -6.82 9.26 -12.53
CA ALA A 38 -6.84 9.61 -11.12
C ALA A 38 -5.81 8.80 -10.33
N ILE A 39 -4.77 9.47 -9.84
CA ILE A 39 -3.76 8.92 -8.94
C ILE A 39 -4.14 9.34 -7.53
N MET A 40 -4.61 8.38 -6.74
CA MET A 40 -5.19 8.62 -5.43
C MET A 40 -4.68 7.58 -4.43
N PRO A 41 -4.28 7.94 -3.20
CA PRO A 41 -3.71 7.00 -2.25
C PRO A 41 -4.68 5.88 -1.90
N THR A 42 -4.15 4.78 -1.37
CA THR A 42 -4.96 3.69 -0.82
C THR A 42 -5.85 4.24 0.30
N GLY A 43 -7.15 3.86 0.31
CA GLY A 43 -8.12 4.38 1.28
C GLY A 43 -8.71 5.75 0.95
N ALA A 44 -8.31 6.42 -0.14
CA ALA A 44 -8.93 7.68 -0.59
C ALA A 44 -10.33 7.50 -1.19
N GLY A 45 -10.80 6.27 -1.37
CA GLY A 45 -12.12 5.96 -1.92
C GLY A 45 -12.19 6.07 -3.45
N LYS A 46 -11.18 5.54 -4.16
CA LYS A 46 -11.15 5.47 -5.63
C LYS A 46 -12.42 4.89 -6.24
N SER A 47 -12.93 3.81 -5.65
CA SER A 47 -14.12 3.11 -6.16
C SER A 47 -15.35 4.01 -6.23
N ILE A 48 -15.58 4.87 -5.24
CA ILE A 48 -16.68 5.84 -5.22
C ILE A 48 -16.60 6.79 -6.42
N CYS A 49 -15.39 7.16 -6.86
CA CYS A 49 -15.19 8.10 -7.97
C CYS A 49 -15.75 7.60 -9.30
N PHE A 50 -15.77 6.29 -9.54
CA PHE A 50 -16.38 5.73 -10.75
C PHE A 50 -17.76 5.09 -10.49
N GLN A 51 -18.03 4.60 -9.28
CA GLN A 51 -19.32 4.01 -8.94
C GLN A 51 -20.45 5.05 -8.95
N ILE A 52 -20.22 6.26 -8.43
CA ILE A 52 -21.22 7.32 -8.45
C ILE A 52 -21.59 7.78 -9.87
N PRO A 53 -20.62 8.13 -10.76
CA PRO A 53 -20.95 8.42 -12.16
C PRO A 53 -21.63 7.24 -12.87
N ALA A 54 -21.22 6.00 -12.61
CA ALA A 54 -21.83 4.82 -13.18
C ALA A 54 -23.35 4.77 -12.91
N LEU A 55 -23.80 5.16 -11.71
CA LEU A 55 -25.21 5.16 -11.34
C LEU A 55 -26.02 6.28 -12.03
N LEU A 56 -25.33 7.33 -12.52
CA LEU A 56 -25.97 8.49 -13.18
C LEU A 56 -25.98 8.38 -14.70
N PHE A 57 -25.06 7.61 -15.28
CA PHE A 57 -25.01 7.46 -16.74
C PHE A 57 -26.08 6.51 -17.24
N GLU A 58 -26.55 6.73 -18.46
CA GLU A 58 -27.35 5.74 -19.18
C GLU A 58 -26.43 4.60 -19.67
N GLY A 59 -26.97 3.36 -19.67
CA GLY A 59 -26.21 2.18 -20.04
C GLY A 59 -25.42 1.59 -18.87
N VAL A 60 -24.37 0.82 -19.20
CA VAL A 60 -23.55 0.09 -18.21
C VAL A 60 -22.16 0.71 -18.05
N THR A 61 -21.57 0.54 -16.88
CA THR A 61 -20.15 0.82 -16.64
C THR A 61 -19.39 -0.48 -16.51
N LEU A 62 -18.35 -0.63 -17.32
CA LEU A 62 -17.43 -1.76 -17.24
C LEU A 62 -16.24 -1.39 -16.36
N VAL A 63 -15.98 -2.17 -15.31
CA VAL A 63 -14.84 -1.98 -14.41
C VAL A 63 -13.83 -3.09 -14.65
N ILE A 64 -12.65 -2.72 -15.14
CA ILE A 64 -11.56 -3.67 -15.38
C ILE A 64 -10.70 -3.72 -14.13
N SER A 65 -10.60 -4.89 -13.51
CA SER A 65 -9.83 -5.09 -12.28
C SER A 65 -8.96 -6.35 -12.36
N PRO A 66 -7.72 -6.34 -11.82
CA PRO A 66 -6.78 -7.44 -12.01
C PRO A 66 -7.00 -8.63 -11.06
N LEU A 67 -7.95 -8.54 -10.13
CA LEU A 67 -8.04 -9.47 -9.01
C LEU A 67 -9.46 -9.97 -8.76
N ILE A 68 -9.58 -11.28 -8.77
CA ILE A 68 -10.85 -12.00 -8.56
C ILE A 68 -11.45 -11.68 -7.19
N SER A 69 -10.64 -11.71 -6.14
CA SER A 69 -11.09 -11.42 -4.77
C SER A 69 -11.60 -9.99 -4.61
N LEU A 70 -10.88 -9.01 -5.17
CA LEU A 70 -11.31 -7.62 -5.14
C LEU A 70 -12.62 -7.39 -5.89
N MET A 71 -12.77 -8.02 -7.06
CA MET A 71 -14.03 -7.93 -7.82
C MET A 71 -15.21 -8.50 -7.03
N LYS A 72 -15.03 -9.65 -6.36
CA LYS A 72 -16.06 -10.26 -5.51
C LYS A 72 -16.44 -9.31 -4.38
N ASP A 73 -15.48 -8.81 -3.61
CA ASP A 73 -15.71 -7.92 -2.46
C ASP A 73 -16.43 -6.63 -2.88
N GLN A 74 -16.03 -6.02 -4.01
CA GLN A 74 -16.66 -4.82 -4.55
C GLN A 74 -18.10 -5.09 -5.01
N VAL A 75 -18.35 -6.20 -5.71
CA VAL A 75 -19.70 -6.55 -6.19
C VAL A 75 -20.60 -6.91 -5.02
N ASP A 76 -20.12 -7.66 -4.03
CA ASP A 76 -20.89 -8.01 -2.84
C ASP A 76 -21.27 -6.76 -2.03
N SER A 77 -20.34 -5.80 -1.90
CA SER A 77 -20.60 -4.50 -1.27
C SER A 77 -21.66 -3.69 -2.03
N LEU A 78 -21.60 -3.65 -3.36
CA LEU A 78 -22.59 -2.96 -4.19
C LEU A 78 -23.98 -3.59 -4.09
N ARG A 79 -24.07 -4.91 -4.12
CA ARG A 79 -25.32 -5.65 -3.97
C ARG A 79 -25.98 -5.40 -2.63
N GLN A 80 -25.21 -5.31 -1.55
CA GLN A 80 -25.71 -4.97 -0.21
C GLN A 80 -26.26 -3.55 -0.14
N LEU A 81 -25.74 -2.63 -0.94
CA LEU A 81 -26.29 -1.29 -1.09
C LEU A 81 -27.51 -1.24 -2.03
N GLY A 82 -27.96 -2.39 -2.56
CA GLY A 82 -29.07 -2.45 -3.51
C GLY A 82 -28.68 -2.04 -4.94
N ILE A 83 -27.39 -2.00 -5.27
CA ILE A 83 -26.89 -1.66 -6.60
C ILE A 83 -26.68 -2.94 -7.39
N ALA A 84 -27.29 -3.04 -8.56
CA ALA A 84 -27.18 -4.20 -9.46
C ALA A 84 -25.78 -4.26 -10.09
N ALA A 85 -24.95 -5.17 -9.59
CA ALA A 85 -23.58 -5.39 -10.06
C ALA A 85 -23.28 -6.89 -10.22
N VAL A 86 -22.37 -7.20 -11.16
CA VAL A 86 -21.90 -8.56 -11.44
C VAL A 86 -20.40 -8.56 -11.73
N TYR A 87 -19.75 -9.71 -11.55
CA TYR A 87 -18.35 -9.88 -11.95
C TYR A 87 -18.19 -11.06 -12.93
N ILE A 88 -17.26 -10.91 -13.88
CA ILE A 88 -16.89 -11.91 -14.88
C ILE A 88 -15.39 -12.20 -14.75
N ASN A 89 -15.05 -13.40 -14.30
CA ASN A 89 -13.66 -13.84 -14.14
C ASN A 89 -13.49 -15.34 -14.44
N SER A 90 -12.31 -15.90 -14.18
CA SER A 90 -12.00 -17.32 -14.45
C SER A 90 -12.60 -18.30 -13.44
N SER A 91 -13.07 -17.84 -12.28
CA SER A 91 -13.62 -18.73 -11.25
C SER A 91 -15.09 -19.07 -11.44
N ILE A 92 -15.80 -18.40 -12.37
CA ILE A 92 -17.24 -18.63 -12.62
C ILE A 92 -17.42 -19.84 -13.52
N SER A 93 -18.41 -20.69 -13.18
CA SER A 93 -18.79 -21.82 -14.03
C SER A 93 -19.35 -21.34 -15.39
N LYS A 94 -19.22 -22.18 -16.43
CA LYS A 94 -19.75 -21.85 -17.75
C LYS A 94 -21.27 -21.59 -17.75
N ALA A 95 -22.03 -22.33 -16.94
CA ALA A 95 -23.47 -22.14 -16.81
C ALA A 95 -23.82 -20.78 -16.19
N GLN A 96 -23.11 -20.40 -15.13
CA GLN A 96 -23.31 -19.09 -14.49
C GLN A 96 -22.89 -17.95 -15.42
N LEU A 97 -21.76 -18.09 -16.12
CA LEU A 97 -21.30 -17.10 -17.10
C LEU A 97 -22.39 -16.86 -18.19
N TYR A 98 -22.96 -17.93 -18.72
CA TYR A 98 -24.02 -17.83 -19.74
C TYR A 98 -25.25 -17.08 -19.22
N LYS A 99 -25.68 -17.38 -18.00
CA LYS A 99 -26.79 -16.69 -17.34
C LYS A 99 -26.45 -15.20 -17.13
N ASP A 100 -25.28 -14.90 -16.57
CA ASP A 100 -24.85 -13.52 -16.31
C ASP A 100 -24.77 -12.70 -17.62
N LEU A 101 -24.31 -13.29 -18.72
CA LEU A 101 -24.29 -12.66 -20.04
C LEU A 101 -25.69 -12.36 -20.58
N GLN A 102 -26.67 -13.26 -20.36
CA GLN A 102 -28.07 -13.00 -20.70
C GLN A 102 -28.64 -11.82 -19.88
N ASP A 103 -28.42 -11.84 -18.57
CA ASP A 103 -28.90 -10.80 -17.67
C ASP A 103 -28.23 -9.43 -17.98
N ILE A 104 -26.95 -9.42 -18.36
CA ILE A 104 -26.24 -8.23 -18.86
C ILE A 104 -26.90 -7.70 -20.13
N SER A 105 -27.16 -8.58 -21.09
CA SER A 105 -27.79 -8.20 -22.38
C SER A 105 -29.22 -7.68 -22.18
N ALA A 106 -29.92 -8.17 -21.16
CA ALA A 106 -31.24 -7.71 -20.77
C ALA A 106 -31.23 -6.40 -19.97
N GLY A 107 -30.04 -5.86 -19.63
CA GLY A 107 -29.90 -4.57 -18.93
C GLY A 107 -30.11 -4.64 -17.41
N PHE A 108 -30.04 -5.82 -16.80
CA PHE A 108 -30.25 -5.97 -15.35
C PHE A 108 -29.14 -5.36 -14.50
N TYR A 109 -27.91 -5.26 -15.06
CA TYR A 109 -26.77 -4.77 -14.29
C TYR A 109 -26.33 -3.37 -14.70
N LYS A 110 -25.95 -2.58 -13.72
CA LYS A 110 -25.46 -1.23 -13.89
C LYS A 110 -23.93 -1.14 -13.92
N ILE A 111 -23.29 -2.01 -13.15
CA ILE A 111 -21.83 -2.08 -13.02
C ILE A 111 -21.38 -3.52 -13.24
N ILE A 112 -20.45 -3.72 -14.18
CA ILE A 112 -19.92 -5.03 -14.56
C ILE A 112 -18.43 -5.02 -14.29
N TYR A 113 -17.95 -5.82 -13.34
CA TYR A 113 -16.52 -6.04 -13.10
C TYR A 113 -16.03 -7.16 -14.01
N ILE A 114 -14.89 -6.94 -14.68
CA ILE A 114 -14.31 -7.91 -15.59
C ILE A 114 -12.79 -8.03 -15.42
N ALA A 115 -12.28 -9.26 -15.45
CA ALA A 115 -10.85 -9.52 -15.47
C ALA A 115 -10.26 -9.19 -16.85
N PRO A 116 -9.08 -8.55 -16.94
CA PRO A 116 -8.49 -8.13 -18.21
C PRO A 116 -8.21 -9.30 -19.17
N GLU A 117 -8.01 -10.52 -18.66
CA GLU A 117 -7.85 -11.75 -19.44
C GLU A 117 -9.11 -12.14 -20.20
N ARG A 118 -10.27 -11.64 -19.77
CA ARG A 118 -11.56 -11.91 -20.41
C ARG A 118 -11.91 -10.93 -21.53
N LEU A 119 -11.09 -9.89 -21.75
CA LEU A 119 -11.28 -8.88 -22.79
C LEU A 119 -10.80 -9.35 -24.19
N THR A 120 -10.89 -10.63 -24.47
CA THR A 120 -10.53 -11.18 -25.79
C THR A 120 -11.77 -11.74 -26.50
N PRO A 121 -11.81 -11.75 -27.85
CA PRO A 121 -12.96 -12.25 -28.60
C PRO A 121 -13.38 -13.69 -28.25
N GLU A 122 -12.45 -14.50 -27.74
CA GLU A 122 -12.71 -15.88 -27.32
C GLU A 122 -13.65 -15.99 -26.11
N TYR A 123 -13.65 -14.94 -25.26
CA TYR A 123 -14.40 -14.95 -23.99
C TYR A 123 -15.55 -13.96 -23.94
N LEU A 124 -15.50 -12.90 -24.76
CA LEU A 124 -16.59 -11.93 -24.87
C LEU A 124 -17.41 -12.23 -26.13
N PRO A 125 -18.68 -12.60 -25.98
CA PRO A 125 -19.55 -12.76 -27.12
C PRO A 125 -19.77 -11.43 -27.84
N ASN A 126 -20.08 -11.47 -29.15
CA ASN A 126 -20.40 -10.30 -29.98
C ASN A 126 -21.53 -9.43 -29.38
N SER A 127 -22.30 -9.96 -28.43
CA SER A 127 -23.31 -9.22 -27.67
C SER A 127 -22.73 -8.05 -26.88
N PHE A 128 -21.45 -8.13 -26.44
CA PHE A 128 -20.80 -7.01 -25.73
C PHE A 128 -20.52 -5.80 -26.63
N GLU A 129 -20.34 -6.01 -27.93
CA GLU A 129 -20.17 -4.91 -28.91
C GLU A 129 -21.44 -4.07 -29.06
N ASN A 130 -22.60 -4.64 -28.76
CA ASN A 130 -23.91 -3.98 -28.84
C ASN A 130 -24.38 -3.40 -27.51
N LEU A 131 -23.64 -3.61 -26.42
CA LEU A 131 -23.98 -3.01 -25.13
C LEU A 131 -23.71 -1.49 -25.17
N ASN A 132 -24.63 -0.73 -24.60
CA ASN A 132 -24.41 0.70 -24.36
C ASN A 132 -23.44 0.87 -23.17
N ILE A 133 -22.13 0.75 -23.43
CA ILE A 133 -21.09 0.96 -22.43
C ILE A 133 -20.83 2.46 -22.33
N SER A 134 -21.29 3.07 -21.26
CA SER A 134 -21.14 4.52 -21.04
C SER A 134 -19.75 4.92 -20.53
N MET A 135 -19.10 4.04 -19.78
CA MET A 135 -17.79 4.27 -19.18
C MET A 135 -17.02 2.95 -18.99
N ILE A 136 -15.73 2.99 -19.20
CA ILE A 136 -14.78 1.94 -18.78
C ILE A 136 -13.91 2.51 -17.67
N ALA A 137 -14.01 1.92 -16.47
CA ALA A 137 -13.15 2.25 -15.34
C ALA A 137 -12.05 1.19 -15.22
N ILE A 138 -10.79 1.61 -15.25
CA ILE A 138 -9.63 0.75 -15.16
C ILE A 138 -9.07 0.89 -13.76
N ASP A 139 -9.28 -0.12 -12.92
CA ASP A 139 -8.70 -0.17 -11.58
C ASP A 139 -7.28 -0.73 -11.63
N GLU A 140 -6.46 -0.32 -10.68
CA GLU A 140 -5.02 -0.63 -10.61
C GLU A 140 -4.30 -0.41 -11.95
N ALA A 141 -4.55 0.76 -12.58
CA ALA A 141 -4.07 1.09 -13.93
C ALA A 141 -2.53 1.07 -14.06
N HIS A 142 -1.78 1.08 -12.95
CA HIS A 142 -0.32 0.87 -12.98
C HIS A 142 0.07 -0.50 -13.55
N CYS A 143 -0.85 -1.48 -13.56
CA CYS A 143 -0.62 -2.78 -14.19
C CYS A 143 -0.46 -2.71 -15.72
N LEU A 144 -0.84 -1.61 -16.37
CA LEU A 144 -0.60 -1.36 -17.80
C LEU A 144 0.88 -1.16 -18.12
N SER A 145 1.58 -0.44 -17.26
CA SER A 145 2.94 0.03 -17.52
C SER A 145 3.96 -1.05 -17.22
N GLN A 146 4.91 -1.26 -18.14
CA GLN A 146 6.10 -2.10 -17.88
C GLN A 146 6.98 -1.50 -16.78
N TRP A 147 6.88 -0.19 -16.57
CA TRP A 147 7.52 0.55 -15.50
C TRP A 147 6.69 0.50 -14.20
N GLY A 148 5.50 -0.12 -14.19
CA GLY A 148 4.72 -0.38 -12.99
C GLY A 148 5.32 -1.53 -12.16
N HIS A 149 5.06 -1.53 -10.87
CA HIS A 149 5.57 -2.56 -9.94
C HIS A 149 4.87 -3.91 -10.06
N ASP A 150 3.69 -3.97 -10.70
CA ASP A 150 2.89 -5.19 -10.97
C ASP A 150 2.39 -5.19 -12.42
N PHE A 151 3.31 -5.20 -13.37
CA PHE A 151 2.97 -5.24 -14.79
C PHE A 151 2.24 -6.53 -15.16
N ARG A 152 1.10 -6.39 -15.84
CA ARG A 152 0.26 -7.49 -16.33
C ARG A 152 0.03 -7.38 -17.84
N PRO A 153 0.57 -8.31 -18.64
CA PRO A 153 0.42 -8.28 -20.11
C PRO A 153 -1.02 -8.22 -20.59
N SER A 154 -1.96 -8.85 -19.86
CA SER A 154 -3.40 -8.87 -20.20
C SER A 154 -4.05 -7.48 -20.23
N TYR A 155 -3.51 -6.50 -19.52
CA TYR A 155 -4.00 -5.12 -19.58
C TYR A 155 -3.83 -4.47 -20.95
N ARG A 156 -2.94 -4.96 -21.81
CA ARG A 156 -2.80 -4.50 -23.20
C ARG A 156 -4.04 -4.77 -24.04
N ASN A 157 -4.85 -5.75 -23.66
CA ASN A 157 -6.10 -6.08 -24.35
C ASN A 157 -7.15 -4.97 -24.21
N ILE A 158 -7.02 -4.09 -23.21
CA ILE A 158 -7.97 -3.00 -22.94
C ILE A 158 -8.09 -2.06 -24.15
N LEU A 159 -6.97 -1.63 -24.72
CA LEU A 159 -6.98 -0.72 -25.86
C LEU A 159 -7.63 -1.39 -27.09
N ASN A 160 -7.29 -2.66 -27.37
CA ASN A 160 -7.89 -3.40 -28.48
C ASN A 160 -9.40 -3.54 -28.32
N PHE A 161 -9.85 -3.91 -27.12
CA PHE A 161 -11.27 -4.00 -26.78
C PHE A 161 -11.98 -2.63 -26.92
N THR A 162 -11.40 -1.57 -26.38
CA THR A 162 -11.98 -0.22 -26.48
C THR A 162 -12.10 0.24 -27.93
N ASN A 163 -11.14 -0.13 -28.78
CA ASN A 163 -11.15 0.23 -30.21
C ASN A 163 -12.17 -0.59 -31.01
N SER A 164 -12.57 -1.80 -30.57
CA SER A 164 -13.58 -2.61 -31.23
C SER A 164 -15.02 -2.14 -30.96
N LEU A 165 -15.24 -1.31 -29.93
CA LEU A 165 -16.56 -0.81 -29.57
C LEU A 165 -17.07 0.22 -30.61
N ARG A 166 -18.34 0.08 -31.00
CA ARG A 166 -19.01 1.00 -31.95
C ARG A 166 -19.16 2.42 -31.41
N ILE A 167 -19.47 2.53 -30.11
CA ILE A 167 -19.58 3.81 -29.39
C ILE A 167 -18.42 3.86 -28.39
N LYS A 168 -17.60 4.91 -28.50
CA LYS A 168 -16.47 5.09 -27.58
C LYS A 168 -16.96 5.50 -26.19
N PRO A 169 -16.73 4.68 -25.15
CA PRO A 169 -17.06 5.05 -23.79
C PRO A 169 -16.06 6.07 -23.24
N ILE A 170 -16.41 6.70 -22.14
CA ILE A 170 -15.47 7.47 -21.33
C ILE A 170 -14.46 6.49 -20.70
N ILE A 171 -13.18 6.81 -20.77
CA ILE A 171 -12.13 6.01 -20.12
C ILE A 171 -11.71 6.69 -18.81
N SER A 172 -11.74 5.94 -17.74
CA SER A 172 -11.24 6.38 -16.44
C SER A 172 -10.22 5.41 -15.89
N ALA A 173 -9.03 5.87 -15.55
CA ALA A 173 -7.93 5.06 -15.03
C ALA A 173 -7.61 5.46 -13.59
N PHE A 174 -7.58 4.48 -12.69
CA PHE A 174 -7.36 4.67 -11.27
C PHE A 174 -6.17 3.86 -10.78
N THR A 175 -5.32 4.48 -9.98
CA THR A 175 -4.23 3.78 -9.28
C THR A 175 -3.86 4.49 -7.98
N ALA A 176 -3.28 3.74 -7.04
CA ALA A 176 -2.74 4.30 -5.81
C ALA A 176 -1.24 4.63 -5.91
N THR A 177 -0.54 4.01 -6.84
CA THR A 177 0.92 4.02 -6.93
C THR A 177 1.35 4.26 -8.37
N ALA A 178 1.64 5.49 -8.72
CA ALA A 178 2.20 5.83 -10.02
C ALA A 178 3.24 6.93 -9.87
N THR A 179 4.48 6.63 -10.29
CA THR A 179 5.50 7.64 -10.50
C THR A 179 5.16 8.49 -11.74
N PRO A 180 5.80 9.64 -11.96
CA PRO A 180 5.58 10.45 -13.17
C PRO A 180 5.70 9.67 -14.48
N GLU A 181 6.64 8.72 -14.55
CA GLU A 181 6.87 7.85 -15.71
C GLU A 181 5.68 6.90 -15.93
N VAL A 182 5.22 6.24 -14.86
CA VAL A 182 4.07 5.32 -14.92
C VAL A 182 2.79 6.08 -15.33
N LYS A 183 2.59 7.29 -14.84
CA LYS A 183 1.48 8.16 -15.23
C LYS A 183 1.48 8.44 -16.75
N THR A 184 2.63 8.81 -17.29
CA THR A 184 2.78 9.08 -18.73
C THR A 184 2.50 7.84 -19.57
N ASP A 185 3.00 6.69 -19.12
CA ASP A 185 2.77 5.39 -19.76
C ASP A 185 1.27 5.02 -19.79
N ILE A 186 0.54 5.19 -18.70
CA ILE A 186 -0.90 4.91 -18.64
C ILE A 186 -1.65 5.71 -19.70
N ILE A 187 -1.36 7.01 -19.84
CA ILE A 187 -2.00 7.89 -20.82
C ILE A 187 -1.73 7.39 -22.24
N ASN A 188 -0.46 7.08 -22.54
CA ASN A 188 -0.03 6.65 -23.87
C ASN A 188 -0.60 5.27 -24.23
N LEU A 189 -0.51 4.29 -23.32
CA LEU A 189 -0.95 2.90 -23.55
C LEU A 189 -2.47 2.77 -23.67
N LEU A 190 -3.24 3.67 -23.07
CA LEU A 190 -4.70 3.75 -23.23
C LEU A 190 -5.11 4.63 -24.44
N GLY A 191 -4.17 5.26 -25.11
CA GLY A 191 -4.44 6.14 -26.26
C GLY A 191 -5.28 7.37 -25.90
N LEU A 192 -5.20 7.86 -24.67
CA LEU A 192 -6.01 8.98 -24.18
C LEU A 192 -5.53 10.30 -24.80
N LYS A 193 -6.47 11.04 -25.36
CA LYS A 193 -6.21 12.35 -25.95
C LYS A 193 -6.64 13.45 -24.97
N ASN A 194 -5.67 14.16 -24.40
CA ASN A 194 -5.90 15.26 -23.45
C ASN A 194 -6.80 14.87 -22.26
N PRO A 195 -6.53 13.76 -21.54
CA PRO A 195 -7.33 13.38 -20.39
C PRO A 195 -7.15 14.39 -19.25
N ASN A 196 -8.18 14.53 -18.42
CA ASN A 196 -8.02 15.23 -17.16
C ASN A 196 -7.20 14.35 -16.19
N VAL A 197 -6.10 14.87 -15.67
CA VAL A 197 -5.21 14.15 -14.77
C VAL A 197 -5.31 14.74 -13.37
N PHE A 198 -5.67 13.92 -12.41
CA PHE A 198 -5.76 14.31 -10.99
C PHE A 198 -4.78 13.48 -10.16
N VAL A 199 -3.85 14.17 -9.49
CA VAL A 199 -3.00 13.60 -8.46
C VAL A 199 -3.47 14.21 -7.14
N THR A 200 -4.08 13.41 -6.28
CA THR A 200 -4.69 13.93 -5.04
C THR A 200 -3.72 13.92 -3.85
N GLY A 201 -2.48 13.59 -4.13
CA GLY A 201 -1.42 13.42 -3.13
C GLY A 201 -1.28 11.98 -2.63
N PHE A 202 -0.10 11.71 -2.08
CA PHE A 202 0.24 10.41 -1.48
C PHE A 202 0.28 10.48 0.06
N ASP A 203 0.02 11.65 0.65
CA ASP A 203 0.10 11.78 2.10
C ASP A 203 -1.04 11.05 2.80
N ARG A 204 -0.66 10.32 3.84
CA ARG A 204 -1.53 9.61 4.77
C ARG A 204 -1.20 10.06 6.20
N PRO A 205 -1.68 11.24 6.64
CA PRO A 205 -1.29 11.85 7.91
C PRO A 205 -1.64 11.00 9.14
N ASN A 206 -2.62 10.11 9.02
CA ASN A 206 -3.02 9.18 10.07
C ASN A 206 -2.09 7.98 10.25
N LEU A 207 -1.12 7.75 9.34
CA LEU A 207 -0.19 6.63 9.45
C LEU A 207 1.11 7.06 10.14
N TYR A 208 1.53 6.28 11.12
CA TYR A 208 2.83 6.40 11.76
C TYR A 208 3.83 5.47 11.09
N PHE A 209 4.86 6.00 10.46
CA PHE A 209 5.92 5.21 9.82
C PHE A 209 7.11 5.02 10.75
N SER A 210 7.60 3.78 10.85
CA SER A 210 8.82 3.48 11.59
C SER A 210 9.69 2.42 10.91
N VAL A 211 11.00 2.63 10.97
CA VAL A 211 12.01 1.66 10.53
C VAL A 211 12.87 1.29 11.72
N LEU A 212 12.85 0.00 12.08
CA LEU A 212 13.60 -0.56 13.19
C LEU A 212 14.74 -1.44 12.65
N ARG A 213 15.95 -1.19 13.12
CA ARG A 213 17.16 -1.89 12.67
C ARG A 213 17.84 -2.62 13.83
N GLY A 214 18.21 -3.88 13.60
CA GLY A 214 18.94 -4.67 14.60
C GLY A 214 18.06 -5.29 15.68
N GLU A 215 16.73 -5.22 15.54
CA GLU A 215 15.79 -5.90 16.41
C GLU A 215 15.82 -7.44 16.20
N VAL A 216 15.56 -8.19 17.28
CA VAL A 216 15.24 -9.62 17.18
C VAL A 216 13.79 -9.73 16.73
N LYS A 217 13.60 -9.94 15.42
CA LYS A 217 12.31 -9.82 14.74
C LYS A 217 11.18 -10.61 15.40
N ASP A 218 11.41 -11.89 15.73
CA ASP A 218 10.41 -12.76 16.38
C ASP A 218 9.95 -12.19 17.72
N LYS A 219 10.92 -11.80 18.57
CA LYS A 219 10.62 -11.20 19.86
C LYS A 219 9.82 -9.92 19.71
N PHE A 220 10.25 -9.05 18.81
CA PHE A 220 9.54 -7.79 18.55
C PHE A 220 8.08 -8.04 18.15
N VAL A 221 7.85 -8.94 17.19
CA VAL A 221 6.50 -9.26 16.69
C VAL A 221 5.63 -9.82 17.81
N ILE A 222 6.13 -10.81 18.59
CA ILE A 222 5.39 -11.40 19.70
C ILE A 222 5.01 -10.34 20.74
N ASP A 223 5.97 -9.51 21.17
CA ASP A 223 5.76 -8.49 22.19
C ASP A 223 4.80 -7.40 21.68
N TYR A 224 4.91 -7.03 20.41
CA TYR A 224 4.04 -6.03 19.79
C TYR A 224 2.60 -6.52 19.69
N VAL A 225 2.39 -7.73 19.13
CA VAL A 225 1.04 -8.30 18.94
C VAL A 225 0.36 -8.54 20.29
N LYS A 226 1.06 -9.04 21.30
CA LYS A 226 0.51 -9.19 22.67
C LYS A 226 0.04 -7.88 23.27
N LYS A 227 0.71 -6.78 22.98
CA LYS A 227 0.31 -5.45 23.44
C LYS A 227 -0.90 -4.89 22.67
N HIS A 228 -1.14 -5.39 21.46
CA HIS A 228 -2.16 -4.93 20.53
C HIS A 228 -3.14 -6.06 20.14
N GLN A 229 -3.44 -6.98 21.07
CA GLN A 229 -4.22 -8.19 20.80
C GLN A 229 -5.67 -7.93 20.35
N ASP A 230 -6.22 -6.77 20.71
CA ASP A 230 -7.58 -6.34 20.34
C ASP A 230 -7.61 -5.55 19.03
N GLU A 231 -6.46 -5.37 18.38
CA GLU A 231 -6.31 -4.61 17.14
C GLU A 231 -6.06 -5.55 15.96
N ALA A 232 -6.72 -5.29 14.83
CA ALA A 232 -6.46 -6.03 13.60
C ALA A 232 -5.11 -5.61 13.00
N GLY A 233 -4.27 -6.59 12.64
CA GLY A 233 -2.96 -6.35 12.08
C GLY A 233 -2.54 -7.33 10.99
N ILE A 234 -1.64 -6.88 10.12
CA ILE A 234 -1.04 -7.68 9.05
C ILE A 234 0.47 -7.71 9.24
N ILE A 235 1.06 -8.90 9.12
CA ILE A 235 2.51 -9.11 9.19
C ILE A 235 2.99 -9.66 7.85
N TYR A 236 3.71 -8.84 7.08
CA TYR A 236 4.28 -9.24 5.80
C TYR A 236 5.63 -9.91 5.96
N VAL A 237 5.76 -11.10 5.39
CA VAL A 237 6.95 -11.97 5.48
C VAL A 237 7.45 -12.31 4.08
N GLY A 238 8.75 -12.42 3.89
CA GLY A 238 9.38 -12.55 2.58
C GLY A 238 9.20 -13.92 1.90
N THR A 239 9.01 -15.00 2.66
CA THR A 239 8.91 -16.36 2.10
C THR A 239 7.74 -17.14 2.69
N ARG A 240 7.20 -18.12 1.91
CA ARG A 240 6.13 -19.02 2.37
C ARG A 240 6.51 -19.77 3.64
N LYS A 241 7.74 -20.32 3.67
CA LYS A 241 8.28 -21.05 4.82
C LYS A 241 8.31 -20.21 6.09
N ASP A 242 8.70 -18.94 5.98
CA ASP A 242 8.77 -18.05 7.13
C ASP A 242 7.37 -17.61 7.58
N VAL A 243 6.38 -17.54 6.68
CA VAL A 243 4.96 -17.33 7.04
C VAL A 243 4.47 -18.46 7.93
N ASP A 244 4.66 -19.72 7.51
CA ASP A 244 4.25 -20.89 8.29
C ASP A 244 4.97 -20.94 9.64
N ALA A 245 6.28 -20.69 9.65
CA ALA A 245 7.09 -20.71 10.88
C ALA A 245 6.66 -19.63 11.89
N LEU A 246 6.42 -18.40 11.42
CA LEU A 246 6.00 -17.29 12.27
C LEU A 246 4.58 -17.49 12.79
N GLN A 247 3.66 -18.00 11.98
CA GLN A 247 2.29 -18.31 12.38
C GLN A 247 2.28 -19.35 13.51
N VAL A 248 3.01 -20.48 13.35
CA VAL A 248 3.16 -21.51 14.39
C VAL A 248 3.78 -20.93 15.67
N LEU A 249 4.81 -20.08 15.54
CA LEU A 249 5.44 -19.43 16.68
C LEU A 249 4.46 -18.53 17.45
N LEU A 250 3.59 -17.80 16.76
CA LEU A 250 2.56 -16.96 17.38
C LEU A 250 1.52 -17.82 18.12
N GLU A 251 1.08 -18.93 17.53
CA GLU A 251 0.15 -19.87 18.18
C GLU A 251 0.73 -20.48 19.45
N ILE A 252 1.99 -20.92 19.43
CA ILE A 252 2.70 -21.43 20.62
C ILE A 252 2.75 -20.36 21.73
N LYS A 253 2.74 -19.08 21.37
CA LYS A 253 2.71 -17.96 22.33
C LYS A 253 1.30 -17.53 22.73
N GLY A 254 0.26 -18.30 22.34
CA GLY A 254 -1.14 -18.04 22.66
C GLY A 254 -1.78 -16.92 21.82
N ILE A 255 -1.19 -16.58 20.69
CA ILE A 255 -1.71 -15.56 19.76
C ILE A 255 -2.39 -16.27 18.59
N LYS A 256 -3.69 -16.06 18.42
CA LYS A 256 -4.46 -16.62 17.30
C LYS A 256 -4.16 -15.84 16.02
N ALA A 257 -3.36 -16.42 15.13
CA ALA A 257 -2.93 -15.80 13.87
C ALA A 257 -3.29 -16.67 12.66
N GLY A 258 -3.82 -16.02 11.60
CA GLY A 258 -4.00 -16.64 10.30
C GLY A 258 -2.72 -16.62 9.47
N ARG A 259 -2.64 -17.49 8.45
CA ARG A 259 -1.56 -17.51 7.47
C ARG A 259 -2.11 -17.33 6.06
N TYR A 260 -1.33 -16.69 5.17
CA TYR A 260 -1.76 -16.53 3.78
C TYR A 260 -0.56 -16.45 2.81
N HIS A 261 -0.48 -17.39 1.88
CA HIS A 261 0.54 -17.38 0.82
C HIS A 261 0.09 -18.21 -0.39
N ALA A 262 0.72 -18.01 -1.54
CA ALA A 262 0.36 -18.67 -2.80
C ALA A 262 0.58 -20.20 -2.85
N GLY A 263 1.13 -20.82 -1.80
CA GLY A 263 1.26 -22.27 -1.68
C GLY A 263 0.06 -22.95 -1.02
N MET A 264 -0.91 -22.18 -0.52
CA MET A 264 -2.16 -22.68 0.05
C MET A 264 -3.19 -22.95 -1.07
N THR A 265 -4.16 -23.83 -0.80
CA THR A 265 -5.30 -24.05 -1.71
C THR A 265 -6.20 -22.80 -1.76
N ASP A 266 -7.06 -22.72 -2.76
CA ASP A 266 -8.00 -21.60 -2.89
C ASP A 266 -9.00 -21.58 -1.73
N GLU A 267 -9.43 -22.76 -1.27
CA GLU A 267 -10.33 -22.92 -0.13
C GLU A 267 -9.69 -22.43 1.16
N GLU A 268 -8.44 -22.85 1.45
CA GLU A 268 -7.70 -22.40 2.62
C GLU A 268 -7.51 -20.87 2.59
N ARG A 269 -7.14 -20.30 1.44
CA ARG A 269 -6.95 -18.84 1.30
C ARG A 269 -8.24 -18.09 1.53
N ASN A 270 -9.35 -18.55 0.96
CA ASN A 270 -10.66 -17.94 1.13
C ASN A 270 -11.09 -18.00 2.61
N GLN A 271 -10.93 -19.14 3.27
CA GLN A 271 -11.27 -19.30 4.69
C GLN A 271 -10.46 -18.35 5.58
N MET A 272 -9.13 -18.27 5.39
CA MET A 272 -8.28 -17.37 6.19
C MET A 272 -8.62 -15.89 5.93
N GLN A 273 -8.92 -15.55 4.69
CA GLN A 273 -9.35 -14.19 4.34
C GLN A 273 -10.69 -13.85 5.00
N GLU A 274 -11.67 -14.73 4.93
CA GLU A 274 -12.97 -14.56 5.58
C GLU A 274 -12.80 -14.44 7.11
N ASP A 275 -12.06 -15.33 7.73
CA ASP A 275 -11.81 -15.28 9.18
C ASP A 275 -11.17 -13.95 9.61
N PHE A 276 -10.25 -13.40 8.81
CA PHE A 276 -9.68 -12.09 9.07
C PHE A 276 -10.67 -10.94 8.82
N LEU A 277 -11.49 -11.02 7.77
CA LEU A 277 -12.50 -10.00 7.46
C LEU A 277 -13.60 -9.95 8.52
N TYR A 278 -14.00 -11.12 9.05
CA TYR A 278 -15.06 -11.25 10.06
C TYR A 278 -14.58 -11.08 11.51
N ASP A 279 -13.33 -10.65 11.73
CA ASP A 279 -12.71 -10.48 13.05
C ASP A 279 -12.59 -11.80 13.87
N ASN A 280 -12.66 -12.97 13.20
CA ASN A 280 -12.37 -14.28 13.83
C ASN A 280 -10.87 -14.44 14.09
N LEU A 281 -10.05 -13.76 13.29
CA LEU A 281 -8.61 -13.62 13.44
C LEU A 281 -8.26 -12.13 13.51
N SER A 282 -7.50 -11.74 14.52
CA SER A 282 -6.99 -10.37 14.66
C SER A 282 -5.67 -10.14 13.92
N VAL A 283 -4.90 -11.20 13.66
CA VAL A 283 -3.57 -11.12 13.03
C VAL A 283 -3.51 -12.01 11.80
N MET A 284 -3.01 -11.46 10.70
CA MET A 284 -2.71 -12.21 9.49
C MET A 284 -1.20 -12.18 9.21
N VAL A 285 -0.57 -13.34 9.14
CA VAL A 285 0.82 -13.50 8.70
C VAL A 285 0.82 -13.89 7.24
N ALA A 286 1.43 -13.11 6.36
CA ALA A 286 1.28 -13.33 4.93
C ALA A 286 2.49 -12.93 4.09
N THR A 287 2.60 -13.53 2.90
CA THR A 287 3.42 -12.96 1.83
C THR A 287 2.67 -11.82 1.14
N ASN A 288 3.31 -11.13 0.19
CA ASN A 288 2.68 -10.14 -0.68
C ASN A 288 1.46 -10.68 -1.47
N ALA A 289 1.24 -12.00 -1.50
CA ALA A 289 0.03 -12.60 -2.06
C ALA A 289 -1.25 -12.19 -1.29
N PHE A 290 -1.16 -11.90 0.00
CA PHE A 290 -2.21 -11.27 0.80
C PHE A 290 -2.14 -9.76 0.60
N GLY A 291 -2.50 -9.35 -0.59
CA GLY A 291 -2.24 -7.99 -1.01
C GLY A 291 -3.45 -7.33 -1.64
N MET A 292 -3.37 -7.14 -2.93
CA MET A 292 -4.43 -6.52 -3.70
C MET A 292 -5.76 -7.29 -3.46
N GLY A 293 -6.84 -6.59 -3.13
CA GLY A 293 -8.15 -7.19 -2.85
C GLY A 293 -8.58 -7.22 -1.38
N ILE A 294 -7.70 -6.94 -0.44
CA ILE A 294 -8.09 -6.86 0.98
C ILE A 294 -8.55 -5.44 1.29
N ASP A 295 -9.84 -5.26 1.52
CA ASP A 295 -10.45 -3.96 1.86
C ASP A 295 -11.03 -3.96 3.28
N LYS A 296 -10.21 -4.32 4.27
CA LYS A 296 -10.55 -4.23 5.69
C LYS A 296 -10.15 -2.84 6.22
N PRO A 297 -11.10 -1.98 6.57
CA PRO A 297 -10.81 -0.58 6.91
C PRO A 297 -10.15 -0.40 8.28
N ASN A 298 -10.38 -1.33 9.22
CA ASN A 298 -9.98 -1.24 10.62
C ASN A 298 -8.64 -1.95 10.95
N VAL A 299 -7.76 -2.13 9.98
CA VAL A 299 -6.37 -2.60 10.24
C VAL A 299 -5.62 -1.50 10.98
N ARG A 300 -5.13 -1.80 12.18
CA ARG A 300 -4.44 -0.81 13.04
C ARG A 300 -2.94 -0.83 12.90
N TYR A 301 -2.36 -1.95 12.47
CA TYR A 301 -0.92 -2.01 12.21
C TYR A 301 -0.59 -2.92 11.02
N VAL A 302 0.48 -2.53 10.33
CA VAL A 302 1.15 -3.36 9.32
C VAL A 302 2.61 -3.47 9.72
N ILE A 303 3.07 -4.70 9.94
CA ILE A 303 4.47 -5.00 10.23
C ILE A 303 5.10 -5.66 9.01
N HIS A 304 6.13 -5.05 8.44
CA HIS A 304 7.01 -5.70 7.48
C HIS A 304 8.11 -6.42 8.23
N TYR A 305 7.96 -7.72 8.41
CA TYR A 305 8.97 -8.58 9.03
C TYR A 305 10.24 -8.65 8.16
N ASN A 306 10.08 -8.66 6.84
CA ASN A 306 11.16 -8.47 5.86
C ASN A 306 10.92 -7.19 5.05
N MET A 307 12.00 -6.57 4.60
CA MET A 307 11.95 -5.41 3.72
C MET A 307 11.26 -5.78 2.39
N PRO A 308 10.25 -5.02 1.94
CA PRO A 308 9.62 -5.19 0.64
C PRO A 308 10.61 -4.99 -0.53
N LYS A 309 10.22 -5.43 -1.72
CA LYS A 309 11.08 -5.35 -2.91
C LYS A 309 11.34 -3.91 -3.40
N ASN A 310 10.39 -2.99 -3.16
CA ASN A 310 10.45 -1.59 -3.60
C ASN A 310 9.51 -0.71 -2.78
N MET A 311 9.59 0.61 -3.00
CA MET A 311 8.79 1.62 -2.30
C MET A 311 7.30 1.54 -2.62
N GLU A 312 6.94 1.17 -3.84
CA GLU A 312 5.54 1.05 -4.27
C GLU A 312 4.84 -0.10 -3.55
N ALA A 313 5.49 -1.27 -3.46
CA ALA A 313 4.98 -2.41 -2.70
C ALA A 313 4.86 -2.05 -1.21
N TYR A 314 5.89 -1.42 -0.64
CA TYR A 314 5.87 -0.94 0.75
C TYR A 314 4.69 0.00 1.01
N TYR A 315 4.52 1.03 0.17
CA TYR A 315 3.45 2.01 0.32
C TYR A 315 2.05 1.40 0.17
N GLN A 316 1.88 0.48 -0.78
CA GLN A 316 0.62 -0.22 -1.01
C GLN A 316 0.26 -1.15 0.17
N GLU A 317 1.25 -1.88 0.71
CA GLU A 317 1.08 -2.79 1.85
C GLU A 317 0.87 -2.00 3.16
N ALA A 318 1.71 -1.01 3.45
CA ALA A 318 1.56 -0.12 4.60
C ALA A 318 0.25 0.67 4.57
N GLY A 319 -0.20 1.09 3.38
CA GLY A 319 -1.44 1.81 3.14
C GLY A 319 -2.72 1.02 3.48
N ARG A 320 -2.62 -0.27 3.83
CA ARG A 320 -3.76 -1.06 4.34
C ARG A 320 -4.13 -0.66 5.76
N ALA A 321 -3.17 -0.12 6.53
CA ALA A 321 -3.47 0.42 7.85
C ALA A 321 -4.34 1.68 7.76
N GLY A 322 -5.28 1.85 8.69
CA GLY A 322 -6.04 3.06 8.89
C GLY A 322 -6.83 3.56 7.68
N ARG A 323 -7.46 2.70 6.88
CA ARG A 323 -8.29 3.10 5.73
C ARG A 323 -9.55 3.87 6.15
N ASP A 324 -10.00 3.63 7.37
CA ASP A 324 -11.10 4.36 8.00
C ASP A 324 -10.74 5.78 8.46
N GLY A 325 -9.47 6.18 8.32
CA GLY A 325 -8.95 7.49 8.73
C GLY A 325 -8.44 7.53 10.18
N LEU A 326 -8.62 6.46 10.96
CA LEU A 326 -8.02 6.35 12.29
C LEU A 326 -6.52 6.07 12.20
N SER A 327 -5.81 6.29 13.32
CA SER A 327 -4.36 6.07 13.37
C SER A 327 -3.98 4.63 13.06
N GLY A 328 -2.90 4.45 12.29
CA GLY A 328 -2.33 3.15 11.97
C GLY A 328 -0.82 3.16 12.08
N ASN A 329 -0.24 2.06 12.53
CA ASN A 329 1.22 1.89 12.68
C ASN A 329 1.79 1.08 11.51
N CYS A 330 2.77 1.64 10.80
CA CYS A 330 3.49 0.99 9.71
C CYS A 330 4.94 0.77 10.17
N ILE A 331 5.27 -0.48 10.52
CA ILE A 331 6.54 -0.84 11.14
C ILE A 331 7.34 -1.70 10.17
N LEU A 332 8.56 -1.31 9.87
CA LEU A 332 9.48 -2.09 9.04
C LEU A 332 10.65 -2.59 9.88
N LEU A 333 10.84 -3.90 9.94
CA LEU A 333 11.95 -4.57 10.62
C LEU A 333 13.05 -4.88 9.60
N TYR A 334 14.00 -3.96 9.46
CA TYR A 334 15.08 -4.11 8.48
C TYR A 334 16.24 -4.96 9.00
N SER A 335 16.71 -5.85 8.13
CA SER A 335 18.00 -6.52 8.27
C SER A 335 18.76 -6.57 6.93
N PRO A 336 20.11 -6.58 6.92
CA PRO A 336 20.90 -6.66 5.69
C PRO A 336 20.61 -7.92 4.84
N GLN A 337 20.17 -9.00 5.48
CA GLN A 337 19.76 -10.24 4.80
C GLN A 337 18.55 -10.03 3.91
N ASP A 338 17.65 -9.10 4.27
CA ASP A 338 16.48 -8.78 3.46
C ASP A 338 16.88 -8.24 2.09
N THR A 339 17.91 -7.38 2.02
CA THR A 339 18.45 -6.87 0.75
C THR A 339 19.03 -7.99 -0.12
N GLN A 340 19.72 -8.96 0.49
CA GLN A 340 20.27 -10.11 -0.24
C GLN A 340 19.14 -11.01 -0.77
N LEU A 341 18.11 -11.27 0.03
CA LEU A 341 16.94 -12.03 -0.39
C LEU A 341 16.28 -11.36 -1.60
N GLN A 342 16.04 -10.05 -1.56
CA GLN A 342 15.40 -9.32 -2.66
C GLN A 342 16.26 -9.36 -3.93
N LYS A 343 17.59 -9.20 -3.82
CA LYS A 343 18.51 -9.35 -4.97
C LYS A 343 18.44 -10.73 -5.59
N PHE A 344 18.41 -11.77 -4.77
CA PHE A 344 18.24 -13.14 -5.25
C PHE A 344 16.91 -13.32 -6.00
N LEU A 345 15.82 -12.81 -5.46
CA LEU A 345 14.50 -12.88 -6.11
C LEU A 345 14.49 -12.13 -7.44
N ILE A 346 15.08 -10.92 -7.51
CA ILE A 346 15.19 -10.14 -8.75
C ILE A 346 15.97 -10.92 -9.80
N SER A 347 17.12 -11.52 -9.45
CA SER A 347 17.95 -12.28 -10.40
C SER A 347 17.23 -13.53 -10.97
N LYS A 348 16.15 -13.99 -10.34
CA LYS A 348 15.34 -15.15 -10.77
C LYS A 348 14.03 -14.76 -11.46
N SER A 349 13.59 -13.50 -11.34
CA SER A 349 12.23 -13.08 -11.75
C SER A 349 12.10 -12.72 -13.23
N THR A 350 13.21 -12.34 -13.91
CA THR A 350 13.19 -11.93 -15.31
C THR A 350 14.55 -12.13 -15.98
N GLU A 351 14.53 -12.50 -17.26
CA GLU A 351 15.73 -12.62 -18.11
C GLU A 351 16.12 -11.29 -18.76
N SER A 352 15.24 -10.28 -18.74
CA SER A 352 15.52 -8.97 -19.32
C SER A 352 16.46 -8.16 -18.42
N GLU A 353 17.66 -7.87 -18.91
CA GLU A 353 18.66 -7.06 -18.20
C GLU A 353 18.15 -5.66 -17.85
N ILE A 354 17.45 -5.01 -18.79
CA ILE A 354 16.86 -3.66 -18.57
C ILE A 354 15.87 -3.70 -17.40
N ARG A 355 15.04 -4.74 -17.35
CA ARG A 355 14.08 -4.89 -16.26
C ARG A 355 14.76 -5.21 -14.93
N GLN A 356 15.80 -6.04 -14.95
CA GLN A 356 16.61 -6.30 -13.74
C GLN A 356 17.26 -5.03 -13.20
N GLN A 357 17.84 -4.19 -14.05
CA GLN A 357 18.43 -2.90 -13.65
C GLN A 357 17.37 -2.01 -12.99
N LEU A 358 16.20 -1.88 -13.59
CA LEU A 358 15.11 -1.12 -13.00
C LEU A 358 14.69 -1.64 -11.61
N GLU A 359 14.56 -2.96 -11.47
CA GLU A 359 14.20 -3.56 -10.16
C GLU A 359 15.34 -3.35 -9.13
N TYR A 360 16.61 -3.37 -9.53
CA TYR A 360 17.73 -3.02 -8.63
C TYR A 360 17.72 -1.55 -8.22
N LYS A 361 17.35 -0.64 -9.12
CA LYS A 361 17.18 0.78 -8.81
C LYS A 361 16.09 0.99 -7.75
N ARG A 362 14.92 0.38 -7.94
CA ARG A 362 13.81 0.41 -6.99
C ARG A 362 14.18 -0.20 -5.64
N LEU A 363 14.89 -1.31 -5.66
CA LEU A 363 15.41 -1.93 -4.45
C LEU A 363 16.37 -0.99 -3.71
N GLN A 364 17.25 -0.27 -4.43
CA GLN A 364 18.15 0.70 -3.81
C GLN A 364 17.37 1.82 -3.12
N SER A 365 16.34 2.38 -3.75
CA SER A 365 15.46 3.38 -3.10
C SER A 365 14.82 2.85 -1.82
N MET A 366 14.43 1.56 -1.78
CA MET A 366 13.90 0.93 -0.56
C MET A 366 14.97 0.77 0.52
N VAL A 367 16.21 0.45 0.14
CA VAL A 367 17.35 0.39 1.07
C VAL A 367 17.66 1.78 1.61
N ASP A 368 17.63 2.81 0.76
CA ASP A 368 17.86 4.21 1.18
C ASP A 368 16.76 4.68 2.16
N TYR A 369 15.49 4.33 1.92
CA TYR A 369 14.41 4.53 2.88
C TYR A 369 14.69 3.88 4.25
N CYS A 370 15.23 2.67 4.25
CA CYS A 370 15.59 2.00 5.50
C CYS A 370 16.77 2.65 6.25
N HIS A 371 17.58 3.46 5.60
CA HIS A 371 18.78 4.07 6.19
C HIS A 371 18.71 5.59 6.31
N THR A 372 17.72 6.24 5.70
CA THR A 372 17.59 7.70 5.76
C THR A 372 17.45 8.20 7.20
N PRO A 373 18.17 9.27 7.59
CA PRO A 373 17.91 10.00 8.82
C PRO A 373 16.82 11.07 8.68
N GLN A 374 16.38 11.34 7.45
CA GLN A 374 15.35 12.34 7.14
C GLN A 374 13.96 11.84 7.52
N CYS A 375 12.96 12.70 7.39
CA CYS A 375 11.56 12.35 7.60
C CYS A 375 11.14 11.18 6.69
N LEU A 376 10.68 10.07 7.28
CA LEU A 376 10.25 8.90 6.52
C LEU A 376 9.05 9.20 5.62
N ARG A 377 8.13 10.06 6.07
CA ARG A 377 6.98 10.50 5.28
C ARG A 377 7.41 11.35 4.09
N ALA A 378 8.27 12.34 4.30
CA ALA A 378 8.78 13.17 3.21
C ALA A 378 9.53 12.33 2.17
N PHE A 379 10.31 11.32 2.60
CA PHE A 379 10.97 10.39 1.69
C PHE A 379 9.97 9.66 0.78
N ILE A 380 8.87 9.13 1.35
CA ILE A 380 7.81 8.47 0.57
C ILE A 380 7.20 9.46 -0.44
N LEU A 381 6.86 10.66 -0.02
CA LEU A 381 6.23 11.67 -0.86
C LEU A 381 7.14 12.12 -2.00
N HIS A 382 8.43 12.37 -1.71
CA HIS A 382 9.45 12.68 -2.74
C HIS A 382 9.60 11.54 -3.75
N TYR A 383 9.59 10.28 -3.30
CA TYR A 383 9.67 9.12 -4.20
C TYR A 383 8.54 9.11 -5.24
N PHE A 384 7.33 9.51 -4.84
CA PHE A 384 6.18 9.62 -5.74
C PHE A 384 6.07 10.95 -6.48
N GLY A 385 7.07 11.86 -6.34
CA GLY A 385 7.16 13.11 -7.08
C GLY A 385 6.48 14.31 -6.40
N GLU A 386 6.18 14.24 -5.11
CA GLU A 386 5.72 15.38 -4.31
C GLU A 386 6.91 16.03 -3.61
N PHE A 387 7.34 17.20 -4.08
CA PHE A 387 8.52 17.89 -3.54
C PHE A 387 8.19 19.07 -2.62
N ASP A 388 6.97 19.61 -2.70
CA ASP A 388 6.50 20.69 -1.82
C ASP A 388 5.84 20.08 -0.56
N VAL A 389 6.67 19.46 0.27
CA VAL A 389 6.24 18.77 1.49
C VAL A 389 7.09 19.19 2.69
N ALA A 390 6.50 19.13 3.89
CA ALA A 390 7.22 19.45 5.11
C ALA A 390 8.36 18.44 5.34
N GLU A 391 9.57 18.94 5.59
CA GLU A 391 10.73 18.10 5.92
C GLU A 391 10.59 17.37 7.27
N HIS A 392 9.61 17.77 8.09
CA HIS A 392 9.33 17.22 9.41
C HIS A 392 7.82 16.99 9.59
N CYS A 393 7.40 15.75 9.81
CA CYS A 393 5.98 15.39 9.81
C CYS A 393 5.39 15.15 11.21
N ASP A 394 6.17 15.22 12.28
CA ASP A 394 5.79 14.89 13.68
C ASP A 394 5.13 13.53 13.90
N ASN A 395 5.04 12.72 12.85
CA ASN A 395 4.34 11.42 12.87
C ASN A 395 5.12 10.30 12.15
N CYS A 396 6.45 10.25 12.36
CA CYS A 396 7.28 9.09 11.98
C CYS A 396 8.41 8.90 13.01
N SER A 397 9.04 7.70 12.99
CA SER A 397 10.10 7.40 13.96
C SER A 397 11.24 8.44 13.91
N ASN A 398 11.68 8.85 12.71
CA ASN A 398 12.79 9.77 12.56
C ASN A 398 12.48 11.19 13.07
N CYS A 399 11.24 11.66 12.91
CA CYS A 399 10.80 12.95 13.43
C CYS A 399 10.60 12.95 14.94
N LYS A 400 10.00 11.89 15.48
CA LYS A 400 9.76 11.73 16.93
C LYS A 400 11.01 11.39 17.73
N LEU A 401 12.12 11.08 17.08
CA LEU A 401 13.37 10.88 17.75
C LEU A 401 13.82 12.21 18.37
N GLU A 402 13.78 12.32 19.69
CA GLU A 402 14.49 13.38 20.41
C GLU A 402 15.99 13.06 20.36
N GLY A 403 16.82 14.01 19.95
CA GLY A 403 18.25 13.80 19.88
C GLY A 403 18.98 15.03 19.33
N GLU A 404 20.24 15.15 19.70
CA GLU A 404 21.12 16.21 19.24
C GLU A 404 21.69 15.89 17.84
N LEU A 405 21.88 16.92 17.03
CA LEU A 405 22.62 16.83 15.78
C LEU A 405 24.11 16.69 16.07
N ILE A 406 24.72 15.61 15.63
CA ILE A 406 26.16 15.35 15.77
C ILE A 406 26.82 15.59 14.41
N ASP A 407 27.92 16.34 14.43
CA ASP A 407 28.79 16.51 13.26
C ASP A 407 29.55 15.19 12.99
N ILE A 408 29.23 14.52 11.90
CA ILE A 408 29.91 13.30 11.43
C ILE A 408 30.78 13.54 10.19
N THR A 409 31.13 14.80 9.92
CA THR A 409 31.89 15.18 8.71
C THR A 409 33.21 14.42 8.59
N ILE A 410 33.97 14.28 9.67
CA ILE A 410 35.24 13.55 9.67
C ILE A 410 35.04 12.06 9.33
N ASP A 411 34.00 11.45 9.86
CA ASP A 411 33.71 10.05 9.54
C ASP A 411 33.23 9.88 8.10
N ALA A 412 32.43 10.82 7.61
CA ALA A 412 32.06 10.87 6.20
C ALA A 412 33.31 11.00 5.28
N GLN A 413 34.22 11.94 5.60
CA GLN A 413 35.46 12.13 4.86
C GLN A 413 36.34 10.87 4.83
N LYS A 414 36.42 10.12 5.95
CA LYS A 414 37.14 8.82 5.96
C LYS A 414 36.52 7.83 4.97
N VAL A 415 35.19 7.72 4.93
CA VAL A 415 34.47 6.85 3.99
C VAL A 415 34.70 7.30 2.54
N LEU A 416 34.44 8.58 2.25
CA LEU A 416 34.59 9.15 0.90
C LEU A 416 36.02 9.01 0.37
N SER A 417 37.04 9.29 1.21
CA SER A 417 38.44 9.09 0.87
C SER A 417 38.79 7.63 0.59
N CYS A 418 38.18 6.69 1.31
CA CYS A 418 38.35 5.26 1.09
C CYS A 418 37.78 4.85 -0.27
N VAL A 419 36.54 5.28 -0.59
CA VAL A 419 35.91 5.03 -1.90
C VAL A 419 36.78 5.55 -3.04
N TYR A 420 37.28 6.79 -2.95
CA TYR A 420 38.17 7.39 -3.91
C TYR A 420 39.44 6.56 -4.13
N ARG A 421 40.14 6.16 -3.04
CA ARG A 421 41.37 5.40 -3.08
C ARG A 421 41.19 3.95 -3.56
N MET A 422 39.99 3.43 -3.48
CA MET A 422 39.59 2.13 -4.02
C MET A 422 39.07 2.25 -5.47
N HIS A 423 39.27 3.42 -6.11
CA HIS A 423 38.91 3.70 -7.50
C HIS A 423 37.43 3.46 -7.84
N GLU A 424 36.52 3.62 -6.85
CA GLU A 424 35.06 3.51 -7.04
C GLU A 424 34.59 2.16 -7.64
N ARG A 425 35.32 1.06 -7.36
CA ARG A 425 35.10 -0.27 -7.96
C ARG A 425 34.56 -1.31 -6.98
N PHE A 426 34.27 -0.93 -5.75
CA PHE A 426 33.95 -1.89 -4.71
C PHE A 426 32.64 -1.51 -3.99
N GLY A 427 31.93 -2.55 -3.51
CA GLY A 427 30.70 -2.38 -2.77
C GLY A 427 30.93 -2.10 -1.28
N VAL A 428 29.83 -1.76 -0.60
CA VAL A 428 29.78 -1.37 0.83
C VAL A 428 30.59 -2.27 1.75
N LYS A 429 30.48 -3.60 1.59
CA LYS A 429 31.18 -4.56 2.47
C LYS A 429 32.70 -4.43 2.37
N MET A 430 33.24 -4.34 1.16
CA MET A 430 34.70 -4.26 0.97
C MET A 430 35.24 -2.94 1.52
N ILE A 431 34.57 -1.82 1.27
CA ILE A 431 34.93 -0.50 1.81
C ILE A 431 34.93 -0.54 3.35
N ALA A 432 33.89 -1.14 3.94
CA ALA A 432 33.82 -1.31 5.39
C ALA A 432 34.95 -2.20 5.95
N GLU A 433 35.32 -3.27 5.25
CA GLU A 433 36.44 -4.15 5.63
C GLU A 433 37.77 -3.38 5.61
N VAL A 434 38.02 -2.55 4.60
CA VAL A 434 39.24 -1.71 4.51
C VAL A 434 39.30 -0.69 5.63
N LEU A 435 38.20 0.05 5.85
CA LEU A 435 38.10 1.04 6.95
C LEU A 435 38.26 0.41 8.33
N LYS A 436 37.74 -0.82 8.50
CA LYS A 436 37.91 -1.61 9.75
C LYS A 436 39.34 -2.09 9.96
N GLY A 437 40.14 -2.21 8.90
CA GLY A 437 41.45 -2.86 8.92
C GLY A 437 41.34 -4.38 8.97
N SER A 438 40.42 -4.95 8.19
CA SER A 438 40.19 -6.40 8.09
C SER A 438 41.39 -7.11 7.41
N LYS A 439 41.78 -8.25 7.97
CA LYS A 439 42.82 -9.13 7.39
C LYS A 439 42.21 -10.17 6.42
N SER A 440 41.04 -9.91 5.84
CA SER A 440 40.39 -10.86 4.93
C SER A 440 41.25 -11.14 3.68
N ALA A 441 41.10 -12.34 3.11
CA ALA A 441 41.85 -12.74 1.92
C ALA A 441 41.67 -11.75 0.74
N LYS A 442 40.45 -11.21 0.59
CA LYS A 442 40.15 -10.23 -0.48
C LYS A 442 40.85 -8.89 -0.27
N VAL A 443 40.91 -8.36 0.97
CA VAL A 443 41.64 -7.12 1.28
C VAL A 443 43.12 -7.28 0.93
N LYS A 444 43.73 -8.43 1.26
CA LYS A 444 45.14 -8.76 0.91
C LYS A 444 45.34 -8.94 -0.60
N GLN A 445 44.40 -9.64 -1.27
CA GLN A 445 44.48 -9.88 -2.72
C GLN A 445 44.56 -8.57 -3.52
N PHE A 446 43.87 -7.52 -3.08
CA PHE A 446 43.91 -6.22 -3.73
C PHE A 446 44.93 -5.26 -3.12
N ASN A 447 45.78 -5.71 -2.19
CA ASN A 447 46.79 -4.92 -1.47
C ASN A 447 46.22 -3.69 -0.76
N PHE A 448 44.96 -3.75 -0.30
CA PHE A 448 44.30 -2.62 0.33
C PHE A 448 44.80 -2.31 1.75
N GLU A 449 45.55 -3.20 2.38
CA GLU A 449 46.29 -2.91 3.61
C GLU A 449 47.32 -1.79 3.48
N ARG A 450 47.72 -1.45 2.23
CA ARG A 450 48.66 -0.35 1.95
C ARG A 450 47.99 1.02 1.78
N LEU A 451 46.68 1.04 1.70
CA LEU A 451 45.95 2.29 1.58
C LEU A 451 46.04 3.12 2.88
N SER A 452 46.25 4.43 2.77
CA SER A 452 46.24 5.32 3.94
C SER A 452 44.91 5.36 4.68
N THR A 453 43.84 4.82 4.06
CA THR A 453 42.51 4.70 4.67
C THR A 453 42.30 3.35 5.36
N TYR A 454 43.25 2.41 5.28
CA TYR A 454 43.14 1.13 5.95
C TYR A 454 43.16 1.28 7.47
N GLY A 455 42.13 0.73 8.13
CA GLY A 455 42.03 0.73 9.59
C GLY A 455 41.68 2.08 10.23
N LEU A 456 41.31 3.13 9.45
CA LEU A 456 40.91 4.43 10.00
C LEU A 456 39.69 4.39 10.92
N MET A 457 38.94 3.28 10.91
CA MET A 457 37.76 3.06 11.74
C MET A 457 37.85 1.73 12.53
N LYS A 458 39.06 1.32 12.90
CA LYS A 458 39.31 0.03 13.58
C LYS A 458 38.51 -0.14 14.88
N GLU A 459 38.18 0.94 15.58
CA GLU A 459 37.40 0.92 16.83
C GLU A 459 35.90 0.65 16.62
N ARG A 460 35.38 0.85 15.41
CA ARG A 460 33.96 0.61 15.08
C ARG A 460 33.74 -0.85 14.67
N LYS A 461 32.53 -1.37 14.91
CA LYS A 461 32.12 -2.67 14.37
C LYS A 461 31.92 -2.58 12.86
N LEU A 462 32.18 -3.66 12.13
CA LEU A 462 32.02 -3.74 10.68
C LEU A 462 30.57 -3.33 10.24
N LYS A 463 29.58 -3.75 11.01
CA LYS A 463 28.18 -3.40 10.79
C LYS A 463 27.96 -1.89 10.87
N ASP A 464 28.52 -1.22 11.87
CA ASP A 464 28.32 0.22 12.08
C ASP A 464 28.96 1.04 10.93
N ILE A 465 30.11 0.56 10.39
CA ILE A 465 30.75 1.18 9.22
C ILE A 465 29.88 0.97 7.96
N SER A 466 29.36 -0.22 7.75
CA SER A 466 28.45 -0.51 6.63
C SER A 466 27.18 0.34 6.71
N ASP A 467 26.59 0.46 7.90
CA ASP A 467 25.40 1.31 8.14
C ASP A 467 25.70 2.80 7.92
N LEU A 468 26.92 3.27 8.21
CA LEU A 468 27.33 4.64 7.90
C LEU A 468 27.43 4.88 6.39
N ILE A 469 28.02 3.95 5.64
CA ILE A 469 28.13 4.04 4.17
C ILE A 469 26.74 4.09 3.54
N LEU A 470 25.82 3.21 3.96
CA LEU A 470 24.44 3.20 3.47
C LEU A 470 23.67 4.47 3.83
N ARG A 471 23.90 5.03 5.02
CA ARG A 471 23.34 6.34 5.40
C ARG A 471 23.86 7.48 4.54
N LEU A 472 25.16 7.51 4.24
CA LEU A 472 25.73 8.51 3.34
C LEU A 472 25.12 8.42 1.94
N SER A 473 24.83 7.21 1.45
CA SER A 473 24.09 7.00 0.20
C SER A 473 22.64 7.53 0.31
N ALA A 474 21.91 7.16 1.36
CA ALA A 474 20.54 7.64 1.59
C ALA A 474 20.45 9.17 1.76
N MET A 475 21.54 9.81 2.18
CA MET A 475 21.68 11.28 2.27
C MET A 475 22.26 11.90 0.99
N GLN A 476 22.42 11.12 -0.07
CA GLN A 476 22.95 11.54 -1.37
C GLN A 476 24.41 12.02 -1.38
N TYR A 477 25.20 11.66 -0.36
CA TYR A 477 26.66 11.91 -0.34
C TYR A 477 27.46 10.81 -1.03
N LEU A 478 26.83 9.72 -1.47
CA LEU A 478 27.40 8.60 -2.21
C LEU A 478 26.34 8.05 -3.15
N ASP A 479 26.76 7.59 -4.32
CA ASP A 479 25.90 6.82 -5.21
C ASP A 479 26.23 5.32 -5.12
N ILE A 480 25.23 4.48 -5.31
CA ILE A 480 25.38 3.02 -5.38
C ILE A 480 24.82 2.56 -6.71
N THR A 481 25.63 1.86 -7.52
CA THR A 481 25.24 1.44 -8.86
C THR A 481 24.08 0.43 -8.85
N GLU A 482 23.23 0.54 -9.85
CA GLU A 482 22.00 -0.25 -10.02
C GLU A 482 22.31 -1.61 -10.65
N SER A 483 22.89 -2.55 -9.87
CA SER A 483 23.34 -3.84 -10.38
C SER A 483 23.26 -4.96 -9.33
N GLN A 484 23.40 -6.20 -9.80
CA GLN A 484 23.51 -7.37 -8.90
C GLN A 484 24.70 -7.23 -7.93
N TYR A 485 25.81 -6.68 -8.40
CA TYR A 485 27.03 -6.42 -7.63
C TYR A 485 27.32 -4.92 -7.57
N PRO A 486 26.55 -4.17 -6.74
CA PRO A 486 26.67 -2.72 -6.73
C PRO A 486 28.02 -2.27 -6.20
N VAL A 487 28.54 -1.23 -6.82
CA VAL A 487 29.73 -0.51 -6.37
C VAL A 487 29.33 0.88 -5.86
N VAL A 488 30.12 1.40 -4.94
CA VAL A 488 29.91 2.73 -4.34
C VAL A 488 30.77 3.74 -5.10
N THR A 489 30.14 4.82 -5.55
CA THR A 489 30.80 5.88 -6.33
C THR A 489 30.60 7.24 -5.66
N LEU A 490 31.48 8.18 -5.99
CA LEU A 490 31.42 9.56 -5.54
C LEU A 490 30.55 10.41 -6.47
N ASN A 491 29.93 11.43 -5.91
CA ASN A 491 29.18 12.43 -6.66
C ASN A 491 29.64 13.86 -6.28
N GLU A 492 28.96 14.87 -6.78
CA GLU A 492 29.34 16.26 -6.51
C GLU A 492 29.28 16.63 -5.03
N LEU A 493 28.27 16.14 -4.29
CA LEU A 493 28.18 16.37 -2.84
C LEU A 493 29.31 15.71 -2.06
N SER A 494 29.79 14.53 -2.51
CA SER A 494 30.98 13.88 -1.95
C SER A 494 32.19 14.80 -2.01
N TRP A 495 32.41 15.45 -3.15
CA TRP A 495 33.55 16.34 -3.34
C TRP A 495 33.46 17.62 -2.51
N GLN A 496 32.24 18.16 -2.31
CA GLN A 496 32.04 19.30 -1.40
C GLN A 496 32.42 18.95 0.04
N VAL A 497 32.07 17.73 0.51
CA VAL A 497 32.44 17.25 1.85
C VAL A 497 33.95 17.02 1.95
N LEU A 498 34.57 16.39 0.95
CA LEU A 498 36.02 16.14 0.91
C LEU A 498 36.84 17.42 0.94
N ARG A 499 36.36 18.49 0.28
CA ARG A 499 36.98 19.82 0.26
C ARG A 499 36.67 20.67 1.50
N GLY A 500 35.88 20.15 2.46
CA GLY A 500 35.48 20.89 3.65
C GLY A 500 34.45 22.02 3.42
N GLN A 501 33.83 22.05 2.23
CA GLN A 501 32.83 23.06 1.85
C GLN A 501 31.44 22.74 2.43
N LYS A 502 31.19 21.49 2.79
CA LYS A 502 29.91 21.02 3.33
C LYS A 502 30.12 20.10 4.51
N LYS A 503 29.34 20.32 5.57
CA LYS A 503 29.33 19.47 6.77
C LYS A 503 28.24 18.41 6.64
N VAL A 504 28.47 17.26 7.30
CA VAL A 504 27.51 16.16 7.37
C VAL A 504 27.03 16.00 8.81
N TRP A 505 25.72 16.10 9.01
CA TRP A 505 25.09 16.05 10.33
C TRP A 505 24.22 14.82 10.47
N GLN A 506 24.18 14.23 11.67
CA GLN A 506 23.35 13.09 12.00
C GLN A 506 22.66 13.30 13.35
N LYS A 507 21.35 12.91 13.47
CA LYS A 507 20.60 12.96 14.72
C LYS A 507 20.82 11.70 15.55
N MET A 508 21.10 11.80 16.86
CA MET A 508 21.19 10.67 17.80
C MET A 508 19.92 10.53 18.65
N VAL A 509 19.59 9.31 19.11
CA VAL A 509 18.24 8.87 19.52
C VAL A 509 18.06 8.58 21.02
N ILE A 510 16.87 8.92 21.62
CA ILE A 510 16.36 8.49 22.95
C ILE A 510 14.85 8.14 22.88
N VAL A 511 14.39 7.01 23.46
CA VAL A 511 13.03 6.42 23.23
C VAL A 511 12.07 6.52 24.44
N LYS A 512 10.75 6.86 24.25
CA LYS A 512 9.65 6.85 25.27
C LYS A 512 8.29 6.27 24.78
N LYS A 513 7.35 5.87 25.69
CA LYS A 513 6.13 5.01 25.47
C LYS A 513 4.75 5.70 25.58
N ALA A 514 3.62 5.15 25.00
CA ALA A 514 2.24 5.69 24.82
C ALA A 514 1.05 4.94 25.51
N LYS A 515 -0.25 5.44 25.45
CA LYS A 515 -1.49 5.10 26.26
C LYS A 515 -2.71 4.50 25.50
N ALA A 516 -3.77 3.96 26.21
CA ALA A 516 -4.93 3.10 25.80
C ALA A 516 -6.34 3.76 25.66
N LYS A 517 -7.40 3.03 25.15
CA LYS A 517 -8.77 3.46 24.69
C LYS A 517 -9.94 3.08 25.64
N GLY A 518 -11.20 3.58 25.41
CA GLY A 518 -12.35 3.60 26.33
C GLY A 518 -13.43 2.51 26.18
N GLU A 519 -14.24 2.27 27.25
CA GLU A 519 -15.20 1.16 27.45
C GLU A 519 -16.42 1.15 26.50
N LEU A 520 -17.02 2.28 26.18
CA LEU A 520 -18.19 2.37 25.27
C LEU A 520 -17.84 1.90 23.84
N PHE A 521 -16.66 2.25 23.33
CA PHE A 521 -16.22 1.79 22.01
C PHE A 521 -16.18 0.27 21.92
N GLU A 522 -15.66 -0.41 22.94
CA GLU A 522 -15.57 -1.88 22.96
C GLU A 522 -16.97 -2.52 23.07
N ALA A 523 -17.91 -1.91 23.78
CA ALA A 523 -19.30 -2.38 23.82
C ALA A 523 -19.99 -2.28 22.45
N LEU A 524 -19.84 -1.15 21.77
CA LEU A 524 -20.36 -0.97 20.40
C LEU A 524 -19.69 -1.94 19.39
N ARG A 525 -18.40 -2.21 19.56
CA ARG A 525 -17.66 -3.18 18.76
C ARG A 525 -18.18 -4.60 18.95
N SER A 526 -18.50 -4.97 20.20
CA SER A 526 -19.08 -6.29 20.53
C SER A 526 -20.46 -6.47 19.90
N LEU A 527 -21.36 -5.49 20.05
CA LEU A 527 -22.68 -5.50 19.38
C LEU A 527 -22.53 -5.63 17.85
N ARG A 528 -21.63 -4.84 17.24
CA ARG A 528 -21.36 -4.95 15.81
C ARG A 528 -20.97 -6.36 15.39
N LYS A 529 -20.13 -7.04 16.20
CA LYS A 529 -19.70 -8.41 15.92
C LYS A 529 -20.87 -9.40 15.98
N GLU A 530 -21.74 -9.27 16.95
CA GLU A 530 -22.95 -10.10 17.10
C GLU A 530 -23.87 -9.96 15.88
N LEU A 531 -24.15 -8.71 15.48
CA LEU A 531 -24.97 -8.41 14.32
C LEU A 531 -24.34 -8.90 13.01
N ALA A 532 -23.03 -8.77 12.89
CA ALA A 532 -22.27 -9.27 11.73
C ALA A 532 -22.41 -10.78 11.57
N ILE A 533 -22.29 -11.54 12.65
CA ILE A 533 -22.50 -13.00 12.66
C ILE A 533 -23.94 -13.35 12.24
N LYS A 534 -24.94 -12.65 12.79
CA LYS A 534 -26.36 -12.86 12.48
C LYS A 534 -26.68 -12.62 11.01
N GLU A 535 -26.09 -11.56 10.44
CA GLU A 535 -26.30 -11.14 9.05
C GLU A 535 -25.36 -11.85 8.05
N LYS A 536 -24.40 -12.62 8.53
CA LYS A 536 -23.33 -13.25 7.71
C LYS A 536 -22.54 -12.22 6.91
N LEU A 537 -22.19 -11.10 7.55
CA LEU A 537 -21.46 -9.97 6.94
C LEU A 537 -20.16 -9.68 7.69
N PRO A 538 -19.11 -9.18 7.00
CA PRO A 538 -17.96 -8.60 7.66
C PRO A 538 -18.36 -7.46 8.60
N PRO A 539 -17.85 -7.38 9.84
CA PRO A 539 -18.29 -6.41 10.85
C PRO A 539 -18.20 -4.95 10.39
N TYR A 540 -17.17 -4.60 9.61
CA TYR A 540 -17.00 -3.24 9.09
C TYR A 540 -18.07 -2.81 8.09
N MET A 541 -18.79 -3.75 7.50
CA MET A 541 -19.90 -3.46 6.60
C MET A 541 -21.15 -2.96 7.33
N ILE A 542 -21.33 -3.33 8.60
CA ILE A 542 -22.37 -2.75 9.46
C ILE A 542 -21.99 -1.31 9.77
N PHE A 543 -20.93 -1.09 10.55
CA PHE A 543 -20.33 0.22 10.78
C PHE A 543 -18.81 0.12 10.85
N SER A 544 -18.10 1.13 10.30
CA SER A 544 -16.64 1.21 10.40
C SER A 544 -16.19 1.53 11.83
N ASP A 545 -14.94 1.27 12.18
CA ASP A 545 -14.39 1.68 13.47
C ASP A 545 -14.41 3.21 13.64
N ALA A 546 -14.25 3.97 12.54
CA ALA A 546 -14.39 5.42 12.55
C ALA A 546 -15.80 5.85 12.95
N THR A 547 -16.83 5.18 12.41
CA THR A 547 -18.26 5.41 12.76
C THR A 547 -18.50 5.09 14.24
N LEU A 548 -18.02 3.93 14.73
CA LEU A 548 -18.16 3.55 16.14
C LEU A 548 -17.40 4.51 17.07
N THR A 549 -16.23 5.00 16.66
CA THR A 549 -15.46 6.00 17.42
C THR A 549 -16.23 7.31 17.55
N GLN A 550 -16.86 7.74 16.46
CA GLN A 550 -17.70 8.94 16.47
C GLN A 550 -18.95 8.73 17.34
N MET A 551 -19.63 7.57 17.23
CA MET A 551 -20.75 7.21 18.12
C MET A 551 -20.35 7.23 19.61
N ALA A 552 -19.19 6.68 19.95
CA ALA A 552 -18.69 6.67 21.32
C ALA A 552 -18.32 8.06 21.85
N LYS A 553 -17.89 8.96 20.95
CA LYS A 553 -17.55 10.34 21.27
C LYS A 553 -18.79 11.24 21.42
N ASP A 554 -19.67 11.21 20.41
CA ASP A 554 -20.77 12.15 20.27
C ASP A 554 -22.02 11.67 21.05
N LYS A 555 -22.08 10.37 21.38
CA LYS A 555 -23.11 9.72 22.19
C LYS A 555 -24.54 10.14 21.79
N PRO A 556 -24.98 9.86 20.55
CA PRO A 556 -26.33 10.24 20.08
C PRO A 556 -27.40 9.62 20.97
N THR A 557 -28.44 10.38 21.29
CA THR A 557 -29.55 9.95 22.16
C THR A 557 -30.80 9.48 21.40
N ASP A 558 -30.87 9.75 20.11
CA ASP A 558 -31.95 9.38 19.22
C ASP A 558 -31.46 9.08 17.79
N LEU A 559 -32.35 8.60 16.93
CA LEU A 559 -32.01 8.23 15.55
C LEU A 559 -31.71 9.44 14.66
N GLU A 560 -32.27 10.62 14.97
CA GLU A 560 -31.98 11.84 14.21
C GLU A 560 -30.54 12.27 14.42
N LEU A 561 -30.07 12.33 15.67
CA LEU A 561 -28.67 12.60 15.99
C LEU A 561 -27.73 11.51 15.46
N MET A 562 -28.19 10.26 15.40
CA MET A 562 -27.40 9.17 14.85
C MET A 562 -27.24 9.26 13.35
N LYS A 563 -28.18 9.87 12.62
CA LYS A 563 -28.11 10.14 11.19
C LYS A 563 -26.97 11.09 10.82
N ASP A 564 -26.63 12.02 11.72
CA ASP A 564 -25.53 12.97 11.52
C ASP A 564 -24.15 12.35 11.68
N ILE A 565 -24.07 11.10 12.16
CA ILE A 565 -22.80 10.39 12.31
C ILE A 565 -22.28 9.90 10.95
N ARG A 566 -21.06 10.27 10.64
CA ARG A 566 -20.42 9.92 9.39
C ARG A 566 -20.36 8.40 9.16
N GLY A 567 -20.91 7.95 8.04
CA GLY A 567 -20.95 6.53 7.67
C GLY A 567 -22.23 5.81 8.12
N VAL A 568 -23.20 6.54 8.69
CA VAL A 568 -24.55 6.07 8.99
C VAL A 568 -25.47 6.53 7.87
N GLY A 569 -25.61 5.69 6.84
CA GLY A 569 -26.58 5.91 5.76
C GLY A 569 -27.99 5.46 6.16
N GLU A 570 -28.99 5.94 5.42
CA GLU A 570 -30.43 5.72 5.73
C GLU A 570 -30.79 4.22 5.88
N PHE A 571 -30.24 3.36 5.02
CA PHE A 571 -30.42 1.91 5.10
C PHE A 571 -29.83 1.31 6.40
N LYS A 572 -28.63 1.72 6.79
CA LYS A 572 -27.97 1.21 8.00
C LYS A 572 -28.61 1.75 9.28
N LEU A 573 -29.10 2.99 9.24
CA LEU A 573 -29.84 3.60 10.34
C LEU A 573 -31.14 2.83 10.60
N GLN A 574 -31.93 2.55 9.57
CA GLN A 574 -33.18 1.79 9.69
C GLN A 574 -32.94 0.35 10.17
N LYS A 575 -31.84 -0.27 9.73
CA LYS A 575 -31.58 -1.68 10.00
C LYS A 575 -30.93 -1.93 11.36
N TYR A 576 -30.01 -1.06 11.79
CA TYR A 576 -29.15 -1.28 12.96
C TYR A 576 -29.21 -0.15 14.00
N GLY A 577 -29.79 1.00 13.65
CA GLY A 577 -29.73 2.22 14.47
C GLY A 577 -30.24 2.03 15.90
N GLU A 578 -31.38 1.37 16.08
CA GLU A 578 -32.01 1.19 17.42
C GLU A 578 -31.14 0.34 18.36
N GLU A 579 -30.49 -0.73 17.83
CA GLU A 579 -29.66 -1.61 18.65
C GLU A 579 -28.40 -0.89 19.14
N PHE A 580 -27.74 -0.12 18.27
CA PHE A 580 -26.57 0.69 18.66
C PHE A 580 -26.97 1.82 19.61
N LEU A 581 -28.10 2.45 19.39
CA LEU A 581 -28.63 3.50 20.26
C LEU A 581 -28.94 2.98 21.67
N SER A 582 -29.48 1.77 21.80
CA SER A 582 -29.72 1.09 23.07
C SER A 582 -28.45 0.93 23.89
N VAL A 583 -27.36 0.47 23.26
CA VAL A 583 -26.05 0.36 23.91
C VAL A 583 -25.52 1.73 24.33
N ILE A 584 -25.59 2.74 23.46
CA ILE A 584 -25.11 4.08 23.80
C ILE A 584 -25.88 4.64 25.02
N LYS A 585 -27.21 4.50 25.05
CA LYS A 585 -28.06 4.96 26.17
C LYS A 585 -27.69 4.28 27.49
N SER A 586 -27.32 3.00 27.49
CA SER A 586 -26.88 2.29 28.69
C SER A 586 -25.55 2.79 29.29
N TYR A 587 -24.76 3.56 28.53
CA TYR A 587 -23.51 4.19 28.98
C TYR A 587 -23.64 5.69 29.26
N ILE A 588 -24.82 6.28 29.01
CA ILE A 588 -25.11 7.69 29.31
C ILE A 588 -25.89 7.80 30.63
N SER A 589 -26.70 6.73 30.95
CA SER A 589 -27.39 6.61 32.24
C SER A 589 -26.41 6.23 33.35
#